data_d6dad43479143ac6b184a13d517b038b
#
_entry.id   d6dad43479143ac6b184a13d517b038b
#
_cell.length_a   1.000
_cell.length_b   1.000
_cell.length_c   1.000
_cell.angle_alpha   90.00
_cell.angle_beta   90.00
_cell.angle_gamma   90.00
#
_symmetry.space_group_name_H-M   'P 1'
#
loop_
_entity.id
_entity.type
_entity.pdbx_description
1 polymer ?
#
loop_
_entity_poly.entity_id
_entity_poly.type
_entity_poly.pdbx_seq_one_letter_code
_entity_poly.pdbx_strand_id
1 'polypeptide(L)'
;MRYAGSPHSRLFRLLLAFTLIFSSSLGGLSAKENPQQRDTITMVTMTTSMGTITIELDAAKAPVTVENFLAYVDSGHYDGTIFHRVIPGFVIQGGGMVSGMQQKKTASPIQNEADNGLKNLTGTICMARTNDPHSATSQFFINLKDNSFLDHKEKSPEGWGYAVFGRVASGMDLVEQIAAVETGNVGHHSDVPLEDVVLVKAERILE
;
A
#
# COMPACT_ATOMS: atom_id res chain seq x y z
N MET A 1 26.82 6.90 -86.50
CA MET A 1 26.87 5.54 -87.15
C MET A 1 25.77 4.75 -86.44
N ARG A 2 24.63 4.56 -87.11
CA ARG A 2 24.25 3.32 -87.83
C ARG A 2 24.07 2.18 -86.83
N TYR A 3 22.99 1.45 -86.70
CA TYR A 3 21.72 1.10 -87.33
C TYR A 3 20.96 0.26 -86.34
N ALA A 4 19.69 0.43 -86.10
CA ALA A 4 18.50 -0.13 -86.75
C ALA A 4 18.27 -1.63 -86.44
N GLY A 5 17.06 -1.91 -86.09
CA GLY A 5 16.44 -3.19 -86.34
C GLY A 5 15.33 -3.61 -85.31
N SER A 6 14.10 -3.18 -85.60
CA SER A 6 12.83 -3.85 -85.36
C SER A 6 12.71 -5.09 -86.23
N PRO A 7 11.70 -5.98 -86.20
CA PRO A 7 10.40 -5.96 -85.56
C PRO A 7 9.80 -7.35 -85.12
N HIS A 8 8.58 -7.24 -84.60
CA HIS A 8 7.44 -8.21 -84.64
C HIS A 8 7.55 -9.63 -84.08
N SER A 9 6.69 -9.91 -83.11
CA SER A 9 5.52 -10.74 -83.44
C SER A 9 4.53 -10.83 -82.34
N ARG A 10 3.30 -10.69 -82.71
CA ARG A 10 2.08 -10.92 -81.87
C ARG A 10 1.96 -12.34 -81.57
N LEU A 11 1.54 -12.68 -80.32
CA LEU A 11 0.54 -13.73 -80.14
C LEU A 11 -0.31 -13.52 -78.89
N PHE A 12 -1.55 -13.43 -79.14
CA PHE A 12 -2.71 -13.55 -78.30
C PHE A 12 -2.66 -14.80 -77.42
N ARG A 13 -3.02 -14.71 -76.12
CA ARG A 13 -3.91 -15.68 -75.48
C ARG A 13 -4.28 -15.29 -74.09
N LEU A 14 -5.54 -15.01 -73.96
CA LEU A 14 -6.58 -15.50 -73.10
C LEU A 14 -6.41 -15.33 -71.56
N LEU A 15 -7.36 -14.58 -71.06
CA LEU A 15 -7.90 -14.50 -69.68
C LEU A 15 -7.86 -15.81 -68.93
N LEU A 16 -7.47 -15.74 -67.67
CA LEU A 16 -8.20 -16.41 -66.58
C LEU A 16 -8.07 -15.52 -65.33
N ALA A 17 -9.19 -14.89 -64.98
CA ALA A 17 -9.36 -14.17 -63.74
C ALA A 17 -9.47 -15.19 -62.63
N PHE A 18 -8.50 -15.22 -61.71
CA PHE A 18 -8.62 -15.90 -60.42
C PHE A 18 -8.83 -14.83 -59.38
N THR A 19 -10.08 -14.56 -59.06
CA THR A 19 -10.47 -13.78 -57.89
C THR A 19 -10.18 -14.60 -56.65
N LEU A 20 -9.05 -14.35 -55.98
CA LEU A 20 -8.80 -14.81 -54.61
C LEU A 20 -9.57 -13.88 -53.68
N ILE A 21 -10.69 -14.39 -53.17
CA ILE A 21 -11.41 -13.81 -52.03
C ILE A 21 -10.54 -14.05 -50.80
N PHE A 22 -9.82 -13.01 -50.38
CA PHE A 22 -9.12 -13.00 -49.09
C PHE A 22 -10.17 -12.70 -48.00
N SER A 23 -10.77 -13.75 -47.46
CA SER A 23 -11.61 -13.65 -46.29
C SER A 23 -10.71 -13.34 -45.07
N SER A 24 -10.58 -12.06 -44.74
CA SER A 24 -9.97 -11.61 -43.49
C SER A 24 -10.93 -11.88 -42.33
N SER A 25 -10.81 -13.06 -41.74
CA SER A 25 -11.38 -13.31 -40.43
C SER A 25 -10.62 -12.43 -39.43
N LEU A 26 -11.21 -11.28 -39.04
CA LEU A 26 -10.87 -10.59 -37.79
C LEU A 26 -11.24 -11.51 -36.65
N GLY A 27 -10.28 -12.34 -36.23
CA GLY A 27 -10.34 -13.01 -34.95
C GLY A 27 -10.21 -11.93 -33.87
N GLY A 28 -11.33 -11.52 -33.30
CA GLY A 28 -11.35 -10.70 -32.11
C GLY A 28 -10.57 -11.43 -31.01
N LEU A 29 -9.39 -10.90 -30.65
CA LEU A 29 -8.78 -11.22 -29.38
C LEU A 29 -9.72 -10.71 -28.28
N SER A 30 -10.64 -11.56 -27.86
CA SER A 30 -11.32 -11.38 -26.60
C SER A 30 -10.25 -11.54 -25.51
N ALA A 31 -9.81 -10.41 -24.96
CA ALA A 31 -9.05 -10.44 -23.74
C ALA A 31 -9.90 -11.21 -22.72
N LYS A 32 -9.48 -12.42 -22.40
CA LYS A 32 -10.05 -13.14 -21.26
C LYS A 32 -9.71 -12.31 -20.04
N GLU A 33 -10.68 -11.55 -19.56
CA GLU A 33 -10.64 -11.02 -18.19
C GLU A 33 -10.33 -12.19 -17.26
N ASN A 34 -9.24 -12.06 -16.54
CA ASN A 34 -8.85 -13.05 -15.55
C ASN A 34 -9.87 -12.98 -14.39
N PRO A 35 -10.71 -14.01 -14.15
CA PRO A 35 -11.80 -13.91 -13.18
C PRO A 35 -11.32 -13.90 -11.73
N GLN A 36 -10.02 -13.78 -11.44
CA GLN A 36 -9.44 -13.97 -10.12
C GLN A 36 -8.85 -12.73 -9.47
N GLN A 37 -9.07 -11.55 -10.02
CA GLN A 37 -8.83 -10.32 -9.28
C GLN A 37 -10.15 -9.82 -8.69
N ARG A 38 -10.72 -10.62 -7.79
CA ARG A 38 -11.56 -10.03 -6.76
C ARG A 38 -10.63 -9.21 -5.90
N ASP A 39 -10.93 -7.93 -5.77
CA ASP A 39 -10.36 -7.09 -4.73
C ASP A 39 -10.81 -7.69 -3.38
N THR A 40 -10.10 -8.71 -2.91
CA THR A 40 -10.35 -9.28 -1.59
C THR A 40 -9.86 -8.24 -0.60
N ILE A 41 -10.82 -7.53 -0.02
CA ILE A 41 -10.55 -6.62 1.09
C ILE A 41 -9.89 -7.45 2.19
N THR A 42 -8.62 -7.18 2.44
CA THR A 42 -7.91 -7.87 3.52
C THR A 42 -8.12 -7.09 4.81
N MET A 43 -8.69 -7.77 5.80
CA MET A 43 -8.94 -7.20 7.12
C MET A 43 -7.96 -7.76 8.14
N VAL A 44 -7.56 -6.92 9.10
CA VAL A 44 -6.71 -7.31 10.24
C VAL A 44 -7.38 -6.85 11.53
N THR A 45 -7.48 -7.76 12.48
CA THR A 45 -7.89 -7.46 13.85
C THR A 45 -6.66 -7.15 14.69
N MET A 46 -6.67 -6.03 15.39
CA MET A 46 -5.70 -5.63 16.39
C MET A 46 -6.34 -5.66 17.78
N THR A 47 -6.08 -6.68 18.57
CA THR A 47 -6.52 -6.78 19.97
C THR A 47 -5.52 -6.04 20.83
N THR A 48 -5.95 -4.98 21.49
CA THR A 48 -5.13 -4.20 22.43
C THR A 48 -5.52 -4.49 23.88
N SER A 49 -4.72 -4.02 24.84
CA SER A 49 -5.06 -4.04 26.26
C SER A 49 -6.32 -3.24 26.61
N MET A 50 -6.80 -2.37 25.71
CA MET A 50 -7.98 -1.52 25.90
C MET A 50 -9.20 -1.97 25.09
N GLY A 51 -9.04 -2.93 24.15
CA GLY A 51 -10.11 -3.42 23.27
C GLY A 51 -9.60 -3.76 21.87
N THR A 52 -10.50 -3.85 20.91
CA THR A 52 -10.20 -4.35 19.56
C THR A 52 -10.45 -3.28 18.49
N ILE A 53 -9.49 -3.13 17.57
CA ILE A 53 -9.56 -2.28 16.38
C ILE A 53 -9.52 -3.21 15.16
N THR A 54 -10.37 -2.96 14.17
CA THR A 54 -10.31 -3.67 12.88
C THR A 54 -9.80 -2.71 11.81
N ILE A 55 -8.79 -3.16 11.06
CA ILE A 55 -8.16 -2.41 9.97
C ILE A 55 -8.53 -3.05 8.65
N GLU A 56 -9.00 -2.25 7.72
CA GLU A 56 -9.16 -2.58 6.30
C GLU A 56 -7.91 -2.13 5.55
N LEU A 57 -7.30 -3.03 4.77
CA LEU A 57 -6.07 -2.78 4.02
C LEU A 57 -6.36 -2.58 2.54
N ASP A 58 -5.67 -1.63 1.92
CA ASP A 58 -5.80 -1.31 0.49
C ASP A 58 -4.59 -1.83 -0.29
N ALA A 59 -4.58 -3.13 -0.58
CA ALA A 59 -3.52 -3.77 -1.35
C ALA A 59 -3.47 -3.32 -2.82
N ALA A 60 -4.57 -2.79 -3.35
CA ALA A 60 -4.60 -2.27 -4.72
C ALA A 60 -3.82 -0.95 -4.84
N LYS A 61 -3.82 -0.13 -3.79
CA LYS A 61 -3.13 1.17 -3.75
C LYS A 61 -1.74 1.12 -3.11
N ALA A 62 -1.52 0.20 -2.17
CA ALA A 62 -0.27 0.10 -1.44
C ALA A 62 0.21 -1.37 -1.33
N PRO A 63 0.45 -2.07 -2.46
CA PRO A 63 0.74 -3.51 -2.46
C PRO A 63 1.98 -3.88 -1.65
N VAL A 64 3.09 -3.14 -1.79
CA VAL A 64 4.34 -3.42 -1.07
C VAL A 64 4.17 -3.16 0.43
N THR A 65 3.48 -2.09 0.78
CA THR A 65 3.24 -1.71 2.19
C THR A 65 2.32 -2.72 2.87
N VAL A 66 1.23 -3.13 2.20
CA VAL A 66 0.30 -4.13 2.72
C VAL A 66 0.97 -5.48 2.88
N GLU A 67 1.74 -5.94 1.89
CA GLU A 67 2.50 -7.19 1.97
C GLU A 67 3.47 -7.18 3.18
N ASN A 68 4.24 -6.12 3.34
CA ASN A 68 5.15 -5.92 4.48
C ASN A 68 4.41 -5.95 5.82
N PHE A 69 3.31 -5.21 5.93
CA PHE A 69 2.50 -5.16 7.15
C PHE A 69 1.93 -6.55 7.50
N LEU A 70 1.40 -7.26 6.51
CA LEU A 70 0.86 -8.61 6.69
C LEU A 70 1.94 -9.64 7.05
N ALA A 71 3.17 -9.52 6.52
CA ALA A 71 4.28 -10.37 6.91
C ALA A 71 4.63 -10.19 8.41
N TYR A 72 4.56 -8.97 8.95
CA TYR A 72 4.72 -8.72 10.37
C TYR A 72 3.53 -9.24 11.20
N VAL A 73 2.29 -9.14 10.71
CA VAL A 73 1.11 -9.75 11.34
C VAL A 73 1.28 -11.26 11.43
N ASP A 74 1.57 -11.93 10.31
CA ASP A 74 1.68 -13.38 10.21
C ASP A 74 2.83 -13.97 11.05
N SER A 75 3.91 -13.19 11.20
CA SER A 75 5.05 -13.60 12.05
C SER A 75 4.83 -13.34 13.55
N GLY A 76 3.70 -12.74 13.95
CA GLY A 76 3.45 -12.33 15.33
C GLY A 76 4.39 -11.21 15.82
N HIS A 77 5.00 -10.46 14.89
CA HIS A 77 5.90 -9.36 15.25
C HIS A 77 5.20 -8.30 16.10
N TYR A 78 3.95 -8.01 15.81
CA TYR A 78 3.18 -6.98 16.52
C TYR A 78 2.75 -7.40 17.92
N ASP A 79 2.71 -8.69 18.20
CA ASP A 79 2.28 -9.21 19.51
C ASP A 79 3.22 -8.73 20.60
N GLY A 80 2.63 -8.10 21.62
CA GLY A 80 3.34 -7.49 22.75
C GLY A 80 4.00 -6.16 22.44
N THR A 81 3.84 -5.59 21.25
CA THR A 81 4.28 -4.21 20.97
C THR A 81 3.34 -3.20 21.64
N ILE A 82 3.82 -1.97 21.83
CA ILE A 82 3.06 -0.89 22.45
C ILE A 82 2.78 0.26 21.47
N PHE A 83 1.73 1.02 21.73
CA PHE A 83 1.60 2.36 21.19
C PHE A 83 2.54 3.28 21.96
N HIS A 84 3.75 3.43 21.44
CA HIS A 84 4.85 4.10 22.12
C HIS A 84 4.87 5.62 21.97
N ARG A 85 4.01 6.18 21.12
CA ARG A 85 3.84 7.62 20.93
C ARG A 85 2.39 7.95 20.65
N VAL A 86 1.80 8.77 21.49
CA VAL A 86 0.40 9.16 21.44
C VAL A 86 0.30 10.69 21.54
N ILE A 87 -0.21 11.33 20.48
CA ILE A 87 -0.40 12.77 20.44
C ILE A 87 -1.88 13.06 20.16
N PRO A 88 -2.66 13.48 21.16
CA PRO A 88 -4.07 13.83 20.99
C PRO A 88 -4.30 14.80 19.83
N GLY A 89 -5.30 14.52 18.99
CA GLY A 89 -5.61 15.34 17.84
C GLY A 89 -4.56 15.34 16.73
N PHE A 90 -3.64 14.37 16.74
CA PHE A 90 -2.66 14.16 15.69
C PHE A 90 -2.60 12.69 15.27
N VAL A 91 -1.88 11.83 16.01
CA VAL A 91 -1.70 10.39 15.69
C VAL A 91 -1.53 9.55 16.95
N ILE A 92 -1.81 8.25 16.83
CA ILE A 92 -1.28 7.20 17.71
C ILE A 92 -0.32 6.33 16.91
N GLN A 93 0.89 6.07 17.42
CA GLN A 93 1.96 5.35 16.71
C GLN A 93 2.42 4.14 17.52
N GLY A 94 2.56 2.99 16.84
CA GLY A 94 2.95 1.72 17.44
C GLY A 94 3.73 0.81 16.50
N GLY A 95 3.83 -0.48 16.87
CA GLY A 95 4.34 -1.56 16.01
C GLY A 95 5.86 -1.72 15.97
N GLY A 96 6.62 -1.00 16.78
CA GLY A 96 8.10 -1.09 16.75
C GLY A 96 8.75 -1.29 18.11
N MET A 97 8.07 -0.97 19.19
CA MET A 97 8.61 -1.01 20.55
C MET A 97 7.80 -1.97 21.42
N VAL A 98 8.45 -2.57 22.40
CA VAL A 98 7.80 -3.27 23.51
C VAL A 98 7.95 -2.44 24.79
N SER A 99 7.32 -2.90 25.88
CA SER A 99 7.42 -2.26 27.20
C SER A 99 8.88 -1.91 27.55
N GLY A 100 9.08 -0.74 28.17
CA GLY A 100 10.41 -0.19 28.45
C GLY A 100 11.11 0.39 27.24
N MET A 101 10.40 0.71 26.17
CA MET A 101 10.91 1.38 24.94
C MET A 101 12.00 0.60 24.21
N GLN A 102 11.98 -0.74 24.33
CA GLN A 102 12.92 -1.60 23.62
C GLN A 102 12.44 -1.84 22.19
N GLN A 103 13.27 -1.48 21.21
CA GLN A 103 12.96 -1.69 19.80
C GLN A 103 13.02 -3.17 19.40
N LYS A 104 11.98 -3.68 18.75
CA LYS A 104 12.00 -5.02 18.13
C LYS A 104 12.85 -5.00 16.87
N LYS A 105 13.53 -6.12 16.61
CA LYS A 105 14.30 -6.31 15.36
C LYS A 105 13.35 -6.38 14.17
N THR A 106 13.67 -5.65 13.10
CA THR A 106 12.86 -5.57 11.89
C THR A 106 13.54 -6.22 10.68
N ALA A 107 12.76 -6.48 9.63
CA ALA A 107 13.26 -6.80 8.30
C ALA A 107 13.84 -5.54 7.62
N SER A 108 14.30 -5.70 6.38
CA SER A 108 14.78 -4.58 5.55
C SER A 108 13.68 -3.55 5.30
N PRO A 109 14.03 -2.27 5.15
CA PRO A 109 13.07 -1.22 4.79
C PRO A 109 12.41 -1.48 3.42
N ILE A 110 11.24 -0.87 3.23
CA ILE A 110 10.45 -0.95 2.01
C ILE A 110 10.40 0.37 1.26
N GLN A 111 10.07 0.28 -0.05
CA GLN A 111 9.75 1.43 -0.89
C GLN A 111 8.54 2.18 -0.32
N ASN A 112 8.61 3.50 -0.25
CA ASN A 112 7.50 4.33 0.16
C ASN A 112 6.50 4.50 -1.00
N GLU A 113 5.26 4.13 -0.76
CA GLU A 113 4.16 4.20 -1.73
C GLU A 113 3.21 5.41 -1.46
N ALA A 114 3.68 6.48 -0.82
CA ALA A 114 2.83 7.63 -0.51
C ALA A 114 2.32 8.38 -1.77
N ASP A 115 2.91 8.13 -2.95
CA ASP A 115 2.45 8.65 -4.23
C ASP A 115 1.26 7.85 -4.83
N ASN A 116 0.64 6.97 -4.04
CA ASN A 116 -0.51 6.12 -4.43
C ASN A 116 -1.86 6.86 -4.53
N GLY A 117 -1.90 8.14 -4.19
CA GLY A 117 -3.08 8.99 -4.24
C GLY A 117 -3.96 8.97 -2.99
N LEU A 118 -3.70 8.07 -2.03
CA LEU A 118 -4.39 8.06 -0.74
C LEU A 118 -3.95 9.25 0.12
N LYS A 119 -4.83 9.70 1.01
CA LYS A 119 -4.64 10.87 1.84
C LYS A 119 -4.60 10.51 3.32
N ASN A 120 -3.83 11.26 4.10
CA ASN A 120 -3.73 11.13 5.54
C ASN A 120 -4.97 11.73 6.23
N LEU A 121 -6.13 11.11 6.00
CA LEU A 121 -7.40 11.50 6.59
C LEU A 121 -7.59 10.84 7.95
N THR A 122 -8.53 11.35 8.74
CA THR A 122 -8.94 10.75 10.02
C THR A 122 -9.25 9.26 9.86
N GLY A 123 -8.68 8.44 10.75
CA GLY A 123 -8.86 6.99 10.76
C GLY A 123 -8.00 6.21 9.76
N THR A 124 -7.19 6.86 8.91
CA THR A 124 -6.27 6.13 8.03
C THR A 124 -5.05 5.62 8.79
N ILE A 125 -4.53 4.45 8.36
CA ILE A 125 -3.28 3.86 8.87
C ILE A 125 -2.16 4.05 7.86
N CYS A 126 -0.99 4.47 8.36
CA CYS A 126 0.17 4.87 7.57
C CYS A 126 1.45 4.26 8.12
N MET A 127 2.46 4.05 7.25
CA MET A 127 3.78 3.64 7.69
C MET A 127 4.58 4.81 8.26
N ALA A 128 5.10 4.63 9.47
CA ALA A 128 6.10 5.54 10.03
C ALA A 128 7.47 5.31 9.36
N ARG A 129 8.26 6.37 9.28
CA ARG A 129 9.59 6.38 8.68
C ARG A 129 10.53 7.37 9.34
N THR A 130 11.81 7.28 9.07
CA THR A 130 12.80 8.29 9.39
C THR A 130 12.80 9.42 8.34
N ASN A 131 13.81 10.28 8.35
CA ASN A 131 13.99 11.31 7.31
C ASN A 131 14.23 10.70 5.91
N ASP A 132 14.78 9.49 5.83
CA ASP A 132 14.85 8.76 4.57
C ASP A 132 13.44 8.30 4.16
N PRO A 133 12.94 8.72 2.99
CA PRO A 133 11.63 8.34 2.50
C PRO A 133 11.38 6.82 2.45
N HIS A 134 12.41 6.03 2.16
CA HIS A 134 12.34 4.59 1.96
C HIS A 134 12.86 3.79 3.17
N SER A 135 12.65 4.31 4.38
CA SER A 135 13.14 3.71 5.62
C SER A 135 12.05 3.01 6.46
N ALA A 136 10.83 2.93 5.97
CA ALA A 136 9.74 2.30 6.69
C ALA A 136 10.00 0.79 6.88
N THR A 137 9.71 0.28 8.08
CA THR A 137 9.82 -1.15 8.40
C THR A 137 8.53 -1.68 9.02
N SER A 138 8.39 -1.74 10.35
CA SER A 138 7.22 -2.27 11.04
C SER A 138 6.33 -1.22 11.68
N GLN A 139 6.87 -0.03 11.99
CA GLN A 139 6.11 0.99 12.71
C GLN A 139 5.03 1.61 11.84
N PHE A 140 3.86 1.77 12.43
CA PHE A 140 2.71 2.42 11.80
C PHE A 140 2.11 3.49 12.73
N PHE A 141 1.27 4.35 12.17
CA PHE A 141 0.44 5.26 12.96
C PHE A 141 -0.98 5.34 12.40
N ILE A 142 -1.93 5.69 13.25
CA ILE A 142 -3.32 5.96 12.89
C ILE A 142 -3.56 7.45 13.04
N ASN A 143 -4.11 8.08 12.01
CA ASN A 143 -4.43 9.50 11.99
C ASN A 143 -5.69 9.79 12.82
N LEU A 144 -5.61 10.75 13.76
CA LEU A 144 -6.72 11.19 14.59
C LEU A 144 -7.48 12.36 13.99
N LYS A 145 -6.91 13.00 12.98
CA LYS A 145 -7.52 14.07 12.17
C LYS A 145 -6.97 14.03 10.76
N ASP A 146 -7.48 14.90 9.89
CA ASP A 146 -6.93 15.11 8.56
C ASP A 146 -5.58 15.83 8.65
N ASN A 147 -4.53 15.09 8.32
CA ASN A 147 -3.14 15.52 8.39
C ASN A 147 -2.56 15.74 6.98
N SER A 148 -3.13 16.66 6.20
CA SER A 148 -2.76 16.90 4.80
C SER A 148 -1.28 17.26 4.58
N PHE A 149 -0.58 17.74 5.61
CA PHE A 149 0.85 18.03 5.53
C PHE A 149 1.72 16.75 5.49
N LEU A 150 1.15 15.58 5.85
CA LEU A 150 1.78 14.26 5.72
C LEU A 150 1.58 13.62 4.34
N ASP A 151 0.75 14.23 3.48
CA ASP A 151 0.51 13.73 2.13
C ASP A 151 1.73 13.87 1.23
N HIS A 152 1.84 12.96 0.26
CA HIS A 152 2.81 13.11 -0.82
C HIS A 152 2.57 14.39 -1.62
N LYS A 153 3.62 15.14 -1.85
CA LYS A 153 3.66 16.38 -2.65
C LYS A 153 4.59 16.24 -3.83
N GLU A 154 5.78 15.69 -3.60
CA GLU A 154 6.84 15.52 -4.60
C GLU A 154 7.85 14.46 -4.14
N LYS A 155 8.67 13.96 -5.06
CA LYS A 155 9.72 12.95 -4.78
C LYS A 155 11.00 13.59 -4.23
N SER A 156 10.87 14.27 -3.08
CA SER A 156 11.99 14.80 -2.28
C SER A 156 11.91 14.24 -0.84
N PRO A 157 12.97 14.25 -0.05
CA PRO A 157 12.93 13.76 1.33
C PRO A 157 11.80 14.39 2.17
N GLU A 158 11.57 15.68 2.02
CA GLU A 158 10.56 16.45 2.74
C GLU A 158 9.17 16.30 2.14
N GLY A 159 9.09 16.18 0.80
CA GLY A 159 7.83 16.13 0.05
C GLY A 159 7.25 14.74 -0.17
N TRP A 160 8.02 13.67 0.13
CA TRP A 160 7.57 12.30 -0.15
C TRP A 160 6.29 11.91 0.59
N GLY A 161 6.13 12.40 1.83
CA GLY A 161 4.99 12.08 2.66
C GLY A 161 5.06 10.70 3.31
N TYR A 162 3.90 10.21 3.78
CA TYR A 162 3.73 8.95 4.51
C TYR A 162 2.71 8.08 3.80
N ALA A 163 3.08 6.83 3.50
CA ALA A 163 2.25 5.90 2.75
C ALA A 163 1.03 5.46 3.57
N VAL A 164 -0.15 5.94 3.18
CA VAL A 164 -1.42 5.38 3.62
C VAL A 164 -1.62 4.04 2.95
N PHE A 165 -1.97 3.01 3.72
CA PHE A 165 -2.16 1.65 3.21
C PHE A 165 -3.44 0.96 3.69
N GLY A 166 -4.29 1.70 4.41
CA GLY A 166 -5.56 1.21 4.92
C GLY A 166 -6.26 2.21 5.82
N ARG A 167 -7.27 1.73 6.51
CA ARG A 167 -8.09 2.54 7.43
C ARG A 167 -8.66 1.72 8.57
N VAL A 168 -9.04 2.37 9.64
CA VAL A 168 -9.87 1.79 10.71
C VAL A 168 -11.26 1.53 10.15
N ALA A 169 -11.65 0.26 10.08
CA ALA A 169 -12.99 -0.18 9.67
C ALA A 169 -13.97 -0.21 10.85
N SER A 170 -13.46 -0.54 12.06
CA SER A 170 -14.22 -0.46 13.31
C SER A 170 -13.29 -0.23 14.50
N GLY A 171 -13.85 0.33 15.58
CA GLY A 171 -13.10 0.63 16.80
C GLY A 171 -12.44 2.02 16.79
N MET A 172 -12.91 2.98 16.01
CA MET A 172 -12.38 4.35 16.02
C MET A 172 -12.59 5.04 17.38
N ASP A 173 -13.68 4.73 18.07
CA ASP A 173 -13.94 5.16 19.45
C ASP A 173 -12.86 4.65 20.43
N LEU A 174 -12.36 3.44 20.23
CA LEU A 174 -11.23 2.92 20.99
C LEU A 174 -9.92 3.64 20.64
N VAL A 175 -9.68 3.94 19.35
CA VAL A 175 -8.53 4.74 18.90
C VAL A 175 -8.52 6.10 19.60
N GLU A 176 -9.68 6.75 19.74
CA GLU A 176 -9.83 8.01 20.48
C GLU A 176 -9.60 7.85 21.98
N GLN A 177 -10.04 6.72 22.59
CA GLN A 177 -9.71 6.41 23.99
C GLN A 177 -8.21 6.22 24.20
N ILE A 178 -7.51 5.52 23.29
CA ILE A 178 -6.06 5.40 23.32
C ILE A 178 -5.40 6.77 23.18
N ALA A 179 -5.94 7.63 22.32
CA ALA A 179 -5.43 8.98 22.13
C ALA A 179 -5.60 9.90 23.36
N ALA A 180 -6.47 9.53 24.29
CA ALA A 180 -6.77 10.31 25.51
C ALA A 180 -5.98 9.85 26.74
N VAL A 181 -5.12 8.80 26.64
CA VAL A 181 -4.30 8.35 27.78
C VAL A 181 -3.29 9.41 28.18
N GLU A 182 -2.93 9.42 29.45
CA GLU A 182 -1.87 10.31 29.96
C GLU A 182 -0.52 9.93 29.35
N THR A 183 0.24 10.92 28.90
CA THR A 183 1.56 10.73 28.29
C THR A 183 2.64 11.51 29.00
N GLY A 184 3.88 11.06 28.88
CA GLY A 184 5.06 11.68 29.44
C GLY A 184 6.30 11.45 28.60
N ASN A 185 7.47 11.69 29.20
CA ASN A 185 8.75 11.46 28.54
C ASN A 185 9.44 10.23 29.16
N VAL A 186 9.98 9.35 28.30
CA VAL A 186 10.79 8.21 28.69
C VAL A 186 12.13 8.28 27.96
N GLY A 187 13.20 8.64 28.66
CA GLY A 187 14.51 8.90 28.07
C GLY A 187 14.43 10.07 27.08
N HIS A 188 14.72 9.79 25.81
CA HIS A 188 14.65 10.78 24.71
C HIS A 188 13.34 10.73 23.92
N HIS A 189 12.41 9.86 24.34
CA HIS A 189 11.10 9.74 23.71
C HIS A 189 10.08 10.63 24.43
N SER A 190 9.34 11.41 23.66
CA SER A 190 8.22 12.23 24.14
C SER A 190 6.89 11.59 23.77
N ASP A 191 5.83 12.03 24.41
CA ASP A 191 4.45 11.60 24.13
C ASP A 191 4.24 10.08 24.33
N VAL A 192 4.98 9.46 25.27
CA VAL A 192 4.88 8.04 25.60
C VAL A 192 3.77 7.86 26.63
N PRO A 193 2.78 6.96 26.41
CA PRO A 193 1.79 6.63 27.44
C PRO A 193 2.45 6.26 28.78
N LEU A 194 1.95 6.82 29.88
CA LEU A 194 2.46 6.52 31.24
C LEU A 194 2.16 5.07 31.63
N GLU A 195 1.03 4.53 31.16
CA GLU A 195 0.70 3.11 31.23
C GLU A 195 0.73 2.54 29.80
N ASP A 196 1.45 1.43 29.62
CA ASP A 196 1.59 0.83 28.29
C ASP A 196 0.24 0.42 27.69
N VAL A 197 -0.08 0.97 26.52
CA VAL A 197 -1.16 0.46 25.67
C VAL A 197 -0.59 -0.62 24.77
N VAL A 198 -0.82 -1.87 25.14
CA VAL A 198 -0.21 -3.04 24.50
C VAL A 198 -1.07 -3.51 23.33
N LEU A 199 -0.48 -3.71 22.16
CA LEU A 199 -1.05 -4.51 21.09
C LEU A 199 -0.80 -5.99 21.41
N VAL A 200 -1.82 -6.63 22.01
CA VAL A 200 -1.74 -8.00 22.52
C VAL A 200 -1.59 -9.00 21.39
N LYS A 201 -2.34 -8.77 20.30
CA LYS A 201 -2.32 -9.63 19.11
C LYS A 201 -2.77 -8.87 17.85
N ALA A 202 -2.11 -9.16 16.73
CA ALA A 202 -2.58 -8.77 15.41
C ALA A 202 -2.79 -10.03 14.57
N GLU A 203 -3.97 -10.17 13.92
CA GLU A 203 -4.27 -11.35 13.11
C GLU A 203 -5.15 -10.99 11.91
N ARG A 204 -4.97 -11.71 10.80
CA ARG A 204 -5.85 -11.56 9.62
C ARG A 204 -7.24 -12.10 9.94
N ILE A 205 -8.26 -11.43 9.46
CA ILE A 205 -9.62 -12.01 9.38
C ILE A 205 -9.62 -12.90 8.13
N LEU A 206 -9.81 -14.20 8.33
CA LEU A 206 -9.98 -15.17 7.24
C LEU A 206 -11.47 -15.21 6.90
N GLU A 207 -11.81 -14.92 5.63
CA GLU A 207 -13.17 -15.13 5.09
C GLU A 207 -13.42 -16.61 4.76
#